data_937a45a5db4651d8949215b204f79781
#
_entry.id   937a45a5db4651d8949215b204f79781
#
_cell.length_a   1.000
_cell.length_b   1.000
_cell.length_c   1.000
_cell.angle_alpha   90.00
_cell.angle_beta   90.00
_cell.angle_gamma   90.00
#
_symmetry.space_group_name_H-M   'P 1'
#
loop_
_entity.id
_entity.type
_entity.pdbx_description
1 polymer ?
#
loop_
_entity_poly.entity_id
_entity_poly.type
_entity_poly.pdbx_seq_one_letter_code
_entity_poly.pdbx_strand_id
1 'polypeptide(L)'
;MRALAVCQDELVIRTLHQVLAGTFDVEFLVESRPLARRLVDSGMSATVGDPKRVDSYLRADVSPNTCVIVEDNGRRSLKRVVTAIRDAGGCLLYVLHVPSGATRRRPEDFRSVMPELNHLNLADLLDGPLTTELGRSLTRARVQQYQRYFADADRVLILLHNEPDPDALAAGLALRAVLRRTRTTAIIGAIHGITRPENLRMADLLDIHVEAVTPEEFSSFDRIATVDVQPHYFGSLLTKVDLVVDHHPEQPGYTAVFKDIRADYGSTCTILTEHLRAVDVSISERTATAMLDAIKSDTLFFARQTNRSDLEAFTYLYPLADPALIRKMEGAEITLERLEHVTRALQTSRLRAQVLSAFLGETTR
;
A
#
# COMPACT_ATOMS: atom_id res chain seq x y z
N MET A 1 19.27 20.55 -14.04
CA MET A 1 18.21 21.20 -14.84
C MET A 1 17.87 22.53 -14.18
N ARG A 2 17.63 23.61 -14.97
CA ARG A 2 17.33 24.94 -14.41
C ARG A 2 15.83 25.13 -14.23
N ALA A 3 15.42 25.71 -13.11
CA ALA A 3 14.03 26.07 -12.83
C ALA A 3 13.92 27.55 -12.41
N LEU A 4 12.97 28.28 -12.99
CA LEU A 4 12.62 29.64 -12.58
C LEU A 4 11.23 29.61 -11.94
N ALA A 5 11.14 29.96 -10.67
CA ALA A 5 9.86 30.05 -9.96
C ALA A 5 9.40 31.51 -9.82
N VAL A 6 8.27 31.84 -10.43
CA VAL A 6 7.64 33.16 -10.39
C VAL A 6 6.64 33.20 -9.25
N CYS A 7 7.10 33.51 -8.03
CA CYS A 7 6.32 33.41 -6.81
C CYS A 7 6.36 34.71 -5.99
N GLN A 8 5.37 34.89 -5.11
CA GLN A 8 5.31 36.05 -4.21
C GLN A 8 5.05 35.65 -2.75
N ASP A 9 4.48 34.46 -2.53
CA ASP A 9 4.27 33.92 -1.22
C ASP A 9 5.58 33.31 -0.70
N GLU A 10 6.09 33.84 0.40
CA GLU A 10 7.37 33.41 0.98
C GLU A 10 7.34 31.94 1.42
N LEU A 11 6.20 31.42 1.91
CA LEU A 11 6.06 30.04 2.30
C LEU A 11 6.15 29.12 1.08
N VAL A 12 5.47 29.47 -0.01
CA VAL A 12 5.54 28.72 -1.29
C VAL A 12 6.97 28.72 -1.84
N ILE A 13 7.66 29.87 -1.80
CA ILE A 13 9.06 29.99 -2.24
C ILE A 13 9.97 29.06 -1.44
N ARG A 14 9.90 29.10 -0.10
CA ARG A 14 10.73 28.26 0.77
C ARG A 14 10.44 26.77 0.58
N THR A 15 9.16 26.42 0.41
CA THR A 15 8.74 25.03 0.15
C THR A 15 9.28 24.55 -1.20
N LEU A 16 9.12 25.33 -2.27
CA LEU A 16 9.66 24.99 -3.60
C LEU A 16 11.17 24.86 -3.57
N HIS A 17 11.88 25.76 -2.88
CA HIS A 17 13.33 25.67 -2.72
C HIS A 17 13.74 24.37 -2.04
N GLN A 18 13.13 24.04 -0.91
CA GLN A 18 13.43 22.82 -0.15
C GLN A 18 13.19 21.53 -0.98
N VAL A 19 12.16 21.51 -1.79
CA VAL A 19 11.80 20.33 -2.61
C VAL A 19 12.67 20.21 -3.87
N LEU A 20 13.01 21.34 -4.50
CA LEU A 20 13.64 21.35 -5.83
C LEU A 20 15.16 21.48 -5.80
N ALA A 21 15.76 22.11 -4.77
CA ALA A 21 17.17 22.45 -4.74
C ALA A 21 18.14 21.25 -4.81
N GLY A 22 17.68 20.05 -4.49
CA GLY A 22 18.47 18.81 -4.63
C GLY A 22 18.60 18.31 -6.07
N THR A 23 17.71 18.75 -6.98
CA THR A 23 17.61 18.24 -8.36
C THR A 23 17.73 19.36 -9.40
N PHE A 24 17.32 20.57 -9.06
CA PHE A 24 17.26 21.71 -9.96
C PHE A 24 18.14 22.86 -9.42
N ASP A 25 18.73 23.61 -10.33
CA ASP A 25 19.25 24.95 -10.06
C ASP A 25 18.03 25.92 -10.09
N VAL A 26 17.60 26.37 -8.91
CA VAL A 26 16.34 27.10 -8.72
C VAL A 26 16.60 28.57 -8.50
N GLU A 27 16.02 29.42 -9.35
CA GLU A 27 15.98 30.86 -9.20
C GLU A 27 14.54 31.35 -8.98
N PHE A 28 14.35 32.38 -8.14
CA PHE A 28 13.05 32.96 -7.85
C PHE A 28 12.90 34.36 -8.46
N LEU A 29 11.88 34.56 -9.27
CA LEU A 29 11.49 35.89 -9.75
C LEU A 29 10.38 36.45 -8.85
N VAL A 30 10.71 37.53 -8.12
CA VAL A 30 9.80 38.19 -7.17
C VAL A 30 9.60 39.65 -7.51
N GLU A 31 8.44 40.24 -7.17
CA GLU A 31 8.18 41.67 -7.39
C GLU A 31 8.77 42.55 -6.27
N SER A 32 8.85 42.00 -5.06
CA SER A 32 9.24 42.74 -3.86
C SER A 32 10.75 42.72 -3.63
N ARG A 33 11.41 43.92 -3.65
CA ARG A 33 12.83 44.05 -3.29
C ARG A 33 13.15 43.58 -1.87
N PRO A 34 12.33 43.91 -0.84
CA PRO A 34 12.58 43.38 0.53
C PRO A 34 12.50 41.85 0.60
N LEU A 35 11.56 41.23 -0.13
CA LEU A 35 11.47 39.76 -0.21
C LEU A 35 12.72 39.17 -0.87
N ALA A 36 13.14 39.69 -2.01
CA ALA A 36 14.35 39.23 -2.69
C ALA A 36 15.58 39.28 -1.78
N ARG A 37 15.77 40.33 -1.00
CA ARG A 37 16.88 40.45 -0.05
C ARG A 37 16.83 39.33 1.01
N ARG A 38 15.66 39.11 1.64
CA ARG A 38 15.53 38.03 2.66
C ARG A 38 15.81 36.65 2.08
N LEU A 39 15.41 36.40 0.82
CA LEU A 39 15.69 35.13 0.15
C LEU A 39 17.19 34.94 -0.10
N VAL A 40 17.85 35.98 -0.61
CA VAL A 40 19.31 35.96 -0.85
C VAL A 40 20.07 35.81 0.47
N ASP A 41 19.69 36.52 1.52
CA ASP A 41 20.28 36.40 2.86
C ASP A 41 20.11 35.01 3.46
N SER A 42 19.08 34.26 2.98
CA SER A 42 18.83 32.85 3.33
C SER A 42 19.50 31.83 2.39
N GLY A 43 20.38 32.28 1.48
CA GLY A 43 21.13 31.42 0.55
C GLY A 43 20.35 31.00 -0.72
N MET A 44 19.22 31.61 -1.01
CA MET A 44 18.43 31.35 -2.21
C MET A 44 18.78 32.31 -3.34
N SER A 45 18.71 31.85 -4.59
CA SER A 45 18.86 32.72 -5.77
C SER A 45 17.53 33.43 -6.04
N ALA A 46 17.53 34.78 -6.03
CA ALA A 46 16.32 35.55 -6.26
C ALA A 46 16.60 36.83 -7.03
N THR A 47 15.77 37.13 -8.04
CA THR A 47 15.81 38.29 -8.91
C THR A 47 14.52 39.09 -8.78
N VAL A 48 14.64 40.45 -8.80
CA VAL A 48 13.49 41.35 -8.77
C VAL A 48 13.03 41.69 -10.19
N GLY A 49 11.74 41.49 -10.48
CA GLY A 49 11.18 41.83 -11.77
C GLY A 49 9.65 41.83 -11.79
N ASP A 50 9.07 42.50 -12.78
CA ASP A 50 7.64 42.42 -13.05
C ASP A 50 7.34 41.15 -13.88
N PRO A 51 6.55 40.21 -13.38
CA PRO A 51 6.24 38.98 -14.09
C PRO A 51 5.48 39.15 -15.42
N LYS A 52 4.95 40.34 -15.69
CA LYS A 52 4.21 40.65 -16.92
C LYS A 52 5.12 41.22 -18.03
N ARG A 53 6.43 41.39 -17.74
CA ARG A 53 7.40 42.00 -18.68
C ARG A 53 8.39 40.93 -19.17
N VAL A 54 8.55 40.89 -20.49
CA VAL A 54 9.50 39.99 -21.16
C VAL A 54 10.95 40.18 -20.65
N ASP A 55 11.35 41.46 -20.42
CA ASP A 55 12.68 41.79 -19.91
C ASP A 55 13.04 41.11 -18.58
N SER A 56 12.04 40.76 -17.76
CA SER A 56 12.26 40.05 -16.49
C SER A 56 12.74 38.62 -16.72
N TYR A 57 12.24 37.97 -17.77
CA TYR A 57 12.60 36.61 -18.14
C TYR A 57 13.88 36.55 -18.99
N LEU A 58 14.12 37.53 -19.81
CA LEU A 58 15.38 37.66 -20.56
C LEU A 58 16.56 37.86 -19.60
N ARG A 59 16.40 38.68 -18.55
CA ARG A 59 17.43 38.83 -17.51
C ARG A 59 17.65 37.57 -16.66
N ALA A 60 16.59 36.78 -16.48
CA ALA A 60 16.67 35.48 -15.82
C ALA A 60 17.11 34.40 -16.79
N ASP A 61 17.59 34.73 -17.99
CA ASP A 61 18.12 33.79 -19.00
C ASP A 61 17.18 32.57 -19.25
N VAL A 62 15.89 32.87 -19.41
CA VAL A 62 14.87 31.85 -19.74
C VAL A 62 15.09 31.33 -21.16
N SER A 63 15.11 30.02 -21.29
CA SER A 63 15.31 29.30 -22.56
C SER A 63 14.24 28.20 -22.71
N PRO A 64 14.13 27.55 -23.88
CA PRO A 64 13.20 26.44 -24.07
C PRO A 64 13.39 25.27 -23.09
N ASN A 65 14.58 25.13 -22.51
CA ASN A 65 14.92 24.09 -21.55
C ASN A 65 14.79 24.53 -20.08
N THR A 66 14.36 25.76 -19.83
CA THR A 66 14.10 26.27 -18.50
C THR A 66 12.70 25.88 -18.05
N CYS A 67 12.59 25.15 -16.93
CA CYS A 67 11.31 24.86 -16.29
C CYS A 67 10.81 26.12 -15.59
N VAL A 68 9.69 26.69 -16.04
CA VAL A 68 9.11 27.89 -15.42
C VAL A 68 7.87 27.52 -14.63
N ILE A 69 7.88 27.81 -13.33
CA ILE A 69 6.78 27.55 -12.41
C ILE A 69 6.18 28.90 -12.01
N VAL A 70 4.90 29.10 -12.32
CA VAL A 70 4.18 30.35 -11.99
C VAL A 70 3.18 30.10 -10.87
N GLU A 71 3.35 30.76 -9.74
CA GLU A 71 2.34 30.79 -8.69
C GLU A 71 1.10 31.56 -9.17
N ASP A 72 -0.04 30.90 -9.16
CA ASP A 72 -1.36 31.52 -9.32
C ASP A 72 -2.12 31.55 -7.99
N ASN A 73 -2.16 32.74 -7.39
CA ASN A 73 -2.91 33.03 -6.18
C ASN A 73 -4.19 33.85 -6.47
N GLY A 74 -4.63 33.91 -7.72
CA GLY A 74 -5.81 34.66 -8.17
C GLY A 74 -5.67 36.19 -8.21
N ARG A 75 -4.51 36.73 -7.84
CA ARG A 75 -4.25 38.18 -7.80
C ARG A 75 -3.64 38.74 -9.11
N ARG A 76 -3.25 37.85 -10.04
CA ARG A 76 -2.54 38.21 -11.28
C ARG A 76 -3.33 37.89 -12.52
N SER A 77 -3.05 38.66 -13.59
CA SER A 77 -3.45 38.23 -14.93
C SER A 77 -2.49 37.14 -15.44
N LEU A 78 -2.80 35.89 -15.17
CA LEU A 78 -2.01 34.74 -15.61
C LEU A 78 -1.71 34.79 -17.10
N LYS A 79 -2.67 35.13 -17.92
CA LYS A 79 -2.50 35.26 -19.39
C LYS A 79 -1.34 36.18 -19.77
N ARG A 80 -1.19 37.36 -19.14
CA ARG A 80 -0.09 38.28 -19.43
C ARG A 80 1.27 37.72 -18.99
N VAL A 81 1.32 37.04 -17.86
CA VAL A 81 2.54 36.38 -17.35
C VAL A 81 2.97 35.29 -18.32
N VAL A 82 2.05 34.43 -18.72
CA VAL A 82 2.32 33.32 -19.68
C VAL A 82 2.80 33.88 -21.04
N THR A 83 2.15 34.93 -21.54
CA THR A 83 2.59 35.59 -22.82
C THR A 83 4.04 36.08 -22.66
N ALA A 84 4.38 36.80 -21.59
CA ALA A 84 5.72 37.33 -21.40
C ALA A 84 6.79 36.23 -21.29
N ILE A 85 6.46 35.11 -20.68
CA ILE A 85 7.37 33.94 -20.61
C ILE A 85 7.59 33.33 -21.99
N ARG A 86 6.52 33.14 -22.78
CA ARG A 86 6.60 32.60 -24.13
C ARG A 86 7.38 33.51 -25.07
N ASP A 87 7.15 34.82 -24.98
CA ASP A 87 7.87 35.82 -25.76
C ASP A 87 9.37 35.88 -25.43
N ALA A 88 9.74 35.47 -24.22
CA ALA A 88 11.14 35.29 -23.80
C ALA A 88 11.73 33.93 -24.20
N GLY A 89 10.97 33.03 -24.83
CA GLY A 89 11.42 31.71 -25.29
C GLY A 89 11.10 30.56 -24.34
N GLY A 90 10.39 30.80 -23.25
CA GLY A 90 10.03 29.73 -22.27
C GLY A 90 8.95 28.81 -22.84
N CYS A 91 9.23 27.52 -22.92
CA CYS A 91 8.34 26.48 -23.44
C CYS A 91 7.79 25.54 -22.36
N LEU A 92 8.62 25.20 -21.36
CA LEU A 92 8.27 24.25 -20.29
C LEU A 92 7.63 25.01 -19.10
N LEU A 93 6.31 25.18 -19.14
CA LEU A 93 5.58 26.07 -18.27
C LEU A 93 4.55 25.33 -17.41
N TYR A 94 4.65 25.54 -16.09
CA TYR A 94 3.75 25.02 -15.07
C TYR A 94 3.06 26.15 -14.33
N VAL A 95 1.77 25.98 -14.05
CA VAL A 95 0.99 26.90 -13.20
C VAL A 95 0.68 26.20 -11.89
N LEU A 96 1.23 26.72 -10.80
CA LEU A 96 0.98 26.23 -9.45
C LEU A 96 -0.18 27.02 -8.82
N HIS A 97 -1.34 26.38 -8.73
CA HIS A 97 -2.50 26.94 -8.05
C HIS A 97 -2.35 26.80 -6.53
N VAL A 98 -2.26 27.97 -5.88
CA VAL A 98 -2.16 28.06 -4.42
C VAL A 98 -3.51 28.51 -3.87
N PRO A 99 -4.17 27.73 -3.00
CA PRO A 99 -5.43 28.12 -2.39
C PRO A 99 -5.25 29.42 -1.59
N SER A 100 -5.90 30.50 -2.02
CA SER A 100 -5.93 31.75 -1.27
C SER A 100 -7.39 32.09 -0.94
N GLY A 101 -7.63 32.65 0.25
CA GLY A 101 -8.97 33.09 0.67
C GLY A 101 -9.61 34.14 -0.24
N ALA A 102 -8.84 34.69 -1.22
CA ALA A 102 -9.29 35.65 -2.19
C ALA A 102 -9.76 35.02 -3.53
N THR A 103 -9.47 33.76 -3.78
CA THR A 103 -9.83 33.10 -5.03
C THR A 103 -11.20 32.45 -4.94
N ARG A 104 -12.20 33.01 -5.64
CA ARG A 104 -13.52 32.38 -5.83
C ARG A 104 -13.55 31.34 -6.98
N ARG A 105 -12.47 31.22 -7.77
CA ARG A 105 -12.40 30.31 -8.92
C ARG A 105 -11.79 28.98 -8.50
N ARG A 106 -12.45 27.88 -8.91
CA ARG A 106 -11.91 26.53 -8.73
C ARG A 106 -10.77 26.27 -9.71
N PRO A 107 -9.77 25.44 -9.38
CA PRO A 107 -8.67 25.08 -10.31
C PRO A 107 -9.14 24.53 -11.64
N GLU A 108 -10.30 23.87 -11.69
CA GLU A 108 -10.94 23.35 -12.91
C GLU A 108 -11.31 24.45 -13.90
N ASP A 109 -11.66 25.65 -13.41
CA ASP A 109 -12.00 26.81 -14.27
C ASP A 109 -10.78 27.31 -15.05
N PHE A 110 -9.56 27.15 -14.52
CA PHE A 110 -8.33 27.59 -15.18
C PHE A 110 -7.87 26.64 -16.28
N ARG A 111 -8.06 25.33 -16.10
CA ARG A 111 -7.78 24.32 -17.14
C ARG A 111 -8.63 24.53 -18.38
N SER A 112 -9.83 25.05 -18.23
CA SER A 112 -10.71 25.39 -19.38
C SER A 112 -10.27 26.63 -20.13
N VAL A 113 -9.54 27.57 -19.48
CA VAL A 113 -9.11 28.83 -20.08
C VAL A 113 -7.77 28.73 -20.82
N MET A 114 -6.88 27.88 -20.34
CA MET A 114 -5.52 27.65 -20.88
C MET A 114 -5.17 26.16 -20.82
N PRO A 115 -5.87 25.30 -21.58
CA PRO A 115 -5.71 23.84 -21.51
C PRO A 115 -4.33 23.34 -21.96
N GLU A 116 -3.60 24.16 -22.68
CA GLU A 116 -2.26 23.85 -23.18
C GLU A 116 -1.14 23.98 -22.12
N LEU A 117 -1.48 24.45 -20.89
CA LEU A 117 -0.52 24.58 -19.80
C LEU A 117 -0.56 23.39 -18.85
N ASN A 118 0.57 23.13 -18.21
CA ASN A 118 0.63 22.15 -17.12
C ASN A 118 0.12 22.80 -15.82
N HIS A 119 -1.04 22.36 -15.35
CA HIS A 119 -1.65 22.88 -14.13
C HIS A 119 -1.38 21.93 -12.95
N LEU A 120 -0.79 22.47 -11.88
CA LEU A 120 -0.54 21.80 -10.63
C LEU A 120 -1.37 22.49 -9.53
N ASN A 121 -2.12 21.72 -8.75
CA ASN A 121 -2.81 22.23 -7.58
C ASN A 121 -2.01 21.86 -6.34
N LEU A 122 -1.63 22.85 -5.52
CA LEU A 122 -0.86 22.59 -4.31
C LEU A 122 -1.59 21.66 -3.33
N ALA A 123 -2.92 21.75 -3.24
CA ALA A 123 -3.71 20.85 -2.41
C ALA A 123 -3.62 19.40 -2.91
N ASP A 124 -3.71 19.16 -4.21
CA ASP A 124 -3.62 17.82 -4.81
C ASP A 124 -2.21 17.22 -4.63
N LEU A 125 -1.17 18.06 -4.68
CA LEU A 125 0.21 17.62 -4.43
C LEU A 125 0.45 17.19 -2.98
N LEU A 126 -0.27 17.78 -2.03
CA LEU A 126 -0.16 17.46 -0.59
C LEU A 126 -1.13 16.36 -0.15
N ASP A 127 -2.29 16.22 -0.83
CA ASP A 127 -3.36 15.31 -0.42
C ASP A 127 -2.85 13.87 -0.29
N GLY A 128 -2.22 13.32 -1.33
CA GLY A 128 -1.71 11.95 -1.31
C GLY A 128 -0.71 11.67 -0.19
N PRO A 129 0.41 12.42 -0.06
CA PRO A 129 1.38 12.23 1.02
C PRO A 129 0.80 12.46 2.42
N LEU A 130 -0.02 13.50 2.61
CA LEU A 130 -0.59 13.83 3.91
C LEU A 130 -1.60 12.79 4.37
N THR A 131 -2.54 12.41 3.52
CA THR A 131 -3.56 11.39 3.84
C THR A 131 -2.94 10.02 4.07
N THR A 132 -1.90 9.66 3.31
CA THR A 132 -1.14 8.43 3.52
C THR A 132 -0.46 8.43 4.89
N GLU A 133 0.20 9.53 5.28
CA GLU A 133 0.88 9.61 6.59
C GLU A 133 -0.13 9.61 7.76
N LEU A 134 -1.25 10.32 7.62
CA LEU A 134 -2.32 10.29 8.63
C LEU A 134 -2.92 8.89 8.76
N GLY A 135 -3.19 8.22 7.66
CA GLY A 135 -3.66 6.83 7.64
C GLY A 135 -2.66 5.88 8.31
N ARG A 136 -1.37 6.02 7.99
CA ARG A 136 -0.29 5.24 8.63
C ARG A 136 -0.21 5.50 10.14
N SER A 137 -0.38 6.75 10.57
CA SER A 137 -0.38 7.12 11.99
C SER A 137 -1.56 6.50 12.75
N LEU A 138 -2.75 6.44 12.15
CA LEU A 138 -3.92 5.77 12.73
C LEU A 138 -3.68 4.26 12.83
N THR A 139 -3.17 3.63 11.78
CA THR A 139 -2.80 2.21 11.80
C THR A 139 -1.74 1.92 12.86
N ARG A 140 -0.72 2.77 12.98
CA ARG A 140 0.31 2.67 14.04
C ARG A 140 -0.32 2.68 15.43
N ALA A 141 -1.22 3.61 15.72
CA ALA A 141 -1.89 3.71 17.02
C ALA A 141 -2.71 2.45 17.33
N ARG A 142 -3.42 1.90 16.34
CA ARG A 142 -4.18 0.66 16.45
C ARG A 142 -3.27 -0.54 16.74
N VAL A 143 -2.23 -0.73 15.96
CA VAL A 143 -1.28 -1.84 16.15
C VAL A 143 -0.57 -1.76 17.50
N GLN A 144 -0.22 -0.56 17.96
CA GLN A 144 0.35 -0.38 19.30
C GLN A 144 -0.61 -0.78 20.43
N GLN A 145 -1.94 -0.64 20.23
CA GLN A 145 -2.92 -1.16 21.19
C GLN A 145 -2.88 -2.69 21.21
N TYR A 146 -2.81 -3.35 20.05
CA TYR A 146 -2.66 -4.81 19.97
C TYR A 146 -1.38 -5.26 20.70
N GLN A 147 -0.24 -4.64 20.37
CA GLN A 147 1.05 -4.98 20.99
C GLN A 147 1.01 -4.86 22.51
N ARG A 148 0.43 -3.79 23.06
CA ARG A 148 0.30 -3.59 24.52
C ARG A 148 -0.61 -4.65 25.15
N TYR A 149 -1.74 -4.93 24.52
CA TYR A 149 -2.71 -5.90 25.04
C TYR A 149 -2.18 -7.33 25.08
N PHE A 150 -1.38 -7.68 24.07
CA PHE A 150 -0.76 -9.00 23.99
C PHE A 150 0.59 -9.09 24.74
N ALA A 151 1.15 -7.97 25.21
CA ALA A 151 2.48 -7.95 25.84
C ALA A 151 2.55 -8.80 27.12
N ASP A 152 1.49 -8.79 27.93
CA ASP A 152 1.44 -9.47 29.22
C ASP A 152 1.03 -10.95 29.13
N ALA A 153 0.74 -11.47 27.93
CA ALA A 153 0.38 -12.87 27.74
C ALA A 153 1.63 -13.74 27.67
N ASP A 154 1.67 -14.83 28.40
CA ASP A 154 2.76 -15.82 28.29
C ASP A 154 2.58 -16.69 27.05
N ARG A 155 1.35 -17.13 26.76
CA ARG A 155 1.00 -18.00 25.64
C ARG A 155 -0.11 -17.39 24.80
N VAL A 156 0.18 -17.12 23.53
CA VAL A 156 -0.76 -16.63 22.54
C VAL A 156 -1.04 -17.72 21.50
N LEU A 157 -2.30 -17.91 21.14
CA LEU A 157 -2.70 -18.70 19.98
C LEU A 157 -3.07 -17.76 18.82
N ILE A 158 -2.40 -17.95 17.70
CA ILE A 158 -2.82 -17.39 16.40
C ILE A 158 -3.51 -18.52 15.65
N LEU A 159 -4.84 -18.53 15.70
CA LEU A 159 -5.66 -19.62 15.16
C LEU A 159 -6.04 -19.33 13.71
N LEU A 160 -5.74 -20.28 12.86
CA LEU A 160 -6.09 -20.33 11.45
C LEU A 160 -7.35 -21.18 11.24
N HIS A 161 -8.00 -21.02 10.07
CA HIS A 161 -9.07 -21.94 9.69
C HIS A 161 -8.56 -23.38 9.45
N ASN A 162 -9.47 -24.33 9.38
CA ASN A 162 -9.11 -25.72 9.05
C ASN A 162 -8.58 -25.77 7.61
N GLU A 163 -7.50 -26.55 7.41
CA GLU A 163 -6.82 -26.62 6.11
C GLU A 163 -6.35 -25.24 5.61
N PRO A 164 -5.51 -24.54 6.40
CA PRO A 164 -5.11 -23.18 6.11
C PRO A 164 -4.45 -23.07 4.74
N ASP A 165 -4.89 -22.11 3.98
CA ASP A 165 -4.36 -21.77 2.66
C ASP A 165 -3.13 -20.83 2.75
N PRO A 166 -2.53 -20.43 1.63
CA PRO A 166 -1.36 -19.55 1.65
C PRO A 166 -1.58 -18.23 2.38
N ASP A 167 -2.79 -17.62 2.31
CA ASP A 167 -3.06 -16.36 3.00
C ASP A 167 -3.14 -16.55 4.51
N ALA A 168 -3.86 -17.55 4.98
CA ALA A 168 -3.90 -17.89 6.41
C ALA A 168 -2.51 -18.19 6.98
N LEU A 169 -1.68 -18.98 6.27
CA LEU A 169 -0.32 -19.32 6.69
C LEU A 169 0.58 -18.09 6.81
N ALA A 170 0.60 -17.28 5.78
CA ALA A 170 1.41 -16.06 5.73
C ALA A 170 0.92 -15.00 6.74
N ALA A 171 -0.41 -14.86 6.88
CA ALA A 171 -1.03 -13.96 7.85
C ALA A 171 -0.67 -14.38 9.29
N GLY A 172 -0.61 -15.67 9.59
CA GLY A 172 -0.14 -16.17 10.88
C GLY A 172 1.28 -15.70 11.21
N LEU A 173 2.22 -15.83 10.26
CA LEU A 173 3.59 -15.33 10.41
C LEU A 173 3.63 -13.80 10.59
N ALA A 174 2.89 -13.08 9.75
CA ALA A 174 2.85 -11.64 9.76
C ALA A 174 2.27 -11.10 11.08
N LEU A 175 1.15 -11.68 11.58
CA LEU A 175 0.56 -11.26 12.85
C LEU A 175 1.51 -11.53 14.02
N ARG A 176 2.21 -12.68 14.03
CA ARG A 176 3.22 -12.97 15.07
C ARG A 176 4.31 -11.89 15.09
N ALA A 177 4.78 -11.45 13.93
CA ALA A 177 5.74 -10.35 13.81
C ALA A 177 5.15 -9.01 14.26
N VAL A 178 3.92 -8.67 13.85
CA VAL A 178 3.17 -7.48 14.29
C VAL A 178 3.06 -7.42 15.81
N LEU A 179 2.73 -8.54 16.45
CA LEU A 179 2.61 -8.64 17.91
C LEU A 179 3.97 -8.70 18.62
N ARG A 180 5.08 -8.69 17.88
CA ARG A 180 6.46 -8.82 18.42
C ARG A 180 6.65 -10.06 19.27
N ARG A 181 6.05 -11.19 18.84
CA ARG A 181 6.12 -12.48 19.52
C ARG A 181 7.09 -13.42 18.81
N THR A 182 7.61 -14.35 19.57
CA THR A 182 8.45 -15.45 19.10
C THR A 182 7.61 -16.69 18.84
N ARG A 183 8.20 -17.71 18.20
CA ARG A 183 7.56 -19.00 17.99
C ARG A 183 7.15 -19.70 19.30
N THR A 184 7.87 -19.45 20.38
CA THR A 184 7.60 -20.05 21.69
C THR A 184 6.51 -19.33 22.48
N THR A 185 6.29 -18.04 22.22
CA THR A 185 5.30 -17.22 22.95
C THR A 185 4.02 -16.96 22.14
N ALA A 186 4.04 -17.21 20.81
CA ALA A 186 2.85 -17.17 19.98
C ALA A 186 2.86 -18.36 18.99
N ILE A 187 2.02 -19.32 19.27
CA ILE A 187 1.82 -20.53 18.47
C ILE A 187 0.86 -20.19 17.32
N ILE A 188 1.23 -20.56 16.10
CA ILE A 188 0.31 -20.59 14.96
C ILE A 188 -0.30 -21.99 14.95
N GLY A 189 -1.63 -22.09 15.03
CA GLY A 189 -2.32 -23.36 15.14
C GLY A 189 -3.54 -23.47 14.24
N ALA A 190 -3.89 -24.70 13.88
CA ALA A 190 -5.14 -25.06 13.21
C ALA A 190 -5.69 -26.35 13.82
N ILE A 191 -7.03 -26.55 13.84
CA ILE A 191 -7.63 -27.69 14.54
C ILE A 191 -7.12 -29.04 14.00
N HIS A 192 -6.83 -29.18 12.73
CA HIS A 192 -6.31 -30.42 12.14
C HIS A 192 -4.91 -30.25 11.54
N GLY A 193 -4.24 -29.13 11.81
CA GLY A 193 -2.98 -28.79 11.16
C GLY A 193 -3.13 -28.54 9.67
N ILE A 194 -2.07 -28.84 8.90
CA ILE A 194 -2.04 -28.70 7.43
C ILE A 194 -2.05 -30.11 6.84
N THR A 195 -2.93 -30.40 5.89
CA THR A 195 -2.96 -31.71 5.22
C THR A 195 -2.82 -31.60 3.70
N ARG A 196 -3.13 -30.46 3.10
CA ARG A 196 -3.02 -30.25 1.64
C ARG A 196 -1.56 -30.20 1.22
N PRO A 197 -1.13 -31.01 0.24
CA PRO A 197 0.27 -31.08 -0.20
C PRO A 197 0.86 -29.75 -0.64
N GLU A 198 0.08 -28.92 -1.33
CA GLU A 198 0.51 -27.59 -1.77
C GLU A 198 0.80 -26.64 -0.60
N ASN A 199 -0.02 -26.69 0.46
CA ASN A 199 0.13 -25.88 1.65
C ASN A 199 1.26 -26.40 2.56
N LEU A 200 1.40 -27.74 2.64
CA LEU A 200 2.56 -28.37 3.30
C LEU A 200 3.86 -27.97 2.62
N ARG A 201 3.89 -27.96 1.27
CA ARG A 201 5.08 -27.52 0.53
C ARG A 201 5.48 -26.09 0.84
N MET A 202 4.51 -25.15 0.89
CA MET A 202 4.77 -23.79 1.31
C MET A 202 5.31 -23.73 2.73
N ALA A 203 4.68 -24.47 3.66
CA ALA A 203 5.11 -24.54 5.04
C ALA A 203 6.54 -25.07 5.18
N ASP A 204 6.90 -26.13 4.45
CA ASP A 204 8.24 -26.71 4.46
C ASP A 204 9.29 -25.77 3.85
N LEU A 205 9.02 -25.22 2.68
CA LEU A 205 9.97 -24.33 1.98
C LEU A 205 10.24 -23.03 2.76
N LEU A 206 9.24 -22.54 3.47
CA LEU A 206 9.31 -21.30 4.24
C LEU A 206 9.44 -21.54 5.75
N ASP A 207 9.65 -22.79 6.21
CA ASP A 207 9.75 -23.17 7.63
C ASP A 207 8.61 -22.57 8.48
N ILE A 208 7.37 -22.64 7.97
CA ILE A 208 6.18 -22.20 8.66
C ILE A 208 5.70 -23.37 9.53
N HIS A 209 5.75 -23.18 10.83
CA HIS A 209 5.31 -24.19 11.75
C HIS A 209 3.89 -23.93 12.22
N VAL A 210 2.98 -24.83 11.88
CA VAL A 210 1.58 -24.81 12.33
C VAL A 210 1.34 -26.01 13.21
N GLU A 211 0.90 -25.78 14.44
CA GLU A 211 0.59 -26.83 15.39
C GLU A 211 -0.85 -27.30 15.21
N ALA A 212 -1.06 -28.61 15.26
CA ALA A 212 -2.41 -29.16 15.39
C ALA A 212 -2.88 -28.90 16.83
N VAL A 213 -3.97 -28.13 16.97
CA VAL A 213 -4.54 -27.80 18.29
C VAL A 213 -5.95 -28.35 18.43
N THR A 214 -6.32 -28.73 19.62
CA THR A 214 -7.70 -29.18 19.91
C THR A 214 -8.49 -28.07 20.57
N PRO A 215 -9.84 -28.06 20.44
CA PRO A 215 -10.67 -27.06 21.11
C PRO A 215 -10.49 -27.00 22.63
N GLU A 216 -10.16 -28.15 23.27
CA GLU A 216 -9.93 -28.24 24.71
C GLU A 216 -8.69 -27.45 25.13
N GLU A 217 -7.70 -27.37 24.26
CA GLU A 217 -6.46 -26.63 24.51
C GLU A 217 -6.63 -25.11 24.44
N PHE A 218 -7.72 -24.60 23.85
CA PHE A 218 -7.95 -23.15 23.75
C PHE A 218 -7.91 -22.46 25.11
N SER A 219 -8.39 -23.12 26.16
CA SER A 219 -8.36 -22.57 27.53
C SER A 219 -6.96 -22.47 28.13
N SER A 220 -5.94 -23.12 27.54
CA SER A 220 -4.55 -23.06 27.97
C SER A 220 -3.78 -21.83 27.45
N PHE A 221 -4.39 -21.04 26.57
CA PHE A 221 -3.81 -19.82 26.03
C PHE A 221 -4.38 -18.59 26.75
N ASP A 222 -3.51 -17.65 27.07
CA ASP A 222 -3.91 -16.38 27.72
C ASP A 222 -4.66 -15.46 26.77
N ARG A 223 -4.32 -15.54 25.46
CA ARG A 223 -4.92 -14.74 24.39
C ARG A 223 -5.06 -15.57 23.12
N ILE A 224 -6.16 -15.34 22.41
CA ILE A 224 -6.42 -15.96 21.11
C ILE A 224 -6.66 -14.87 20.07
N ALA A 225 -5.89 -14.92 18.99
CA ALA A 225 -6.13 -14.13 17.80
C ALA A 225 -6.52 -15.03 16.63
N THR A 226 -7.42 -14.61 15.78
CA THR A 226 -7.73 -15.29 14.51
C THR A 226 -7.26 -14.44 13.34
N VAL A 227 -6.72 -15.06 12.31
CA VAL A 227 -6.33 -14.41 11.07
C VAL A 227 -6.90 -15.18 9.89
N ASP A 228 -7.35 -14.43 8.90
CA ASP A 228 -7.96 -14.96 7.67
C ASP A 228 -9.18 -15.85 7.94
N VAL A 229 -9.75 -15.71 9.11
CA VAL A 229 -10.93 -16.41 9.56
C VAL A 229 -11.57 -15.67 10.73
N GLN A 230 -12.90 -15.73 10.81
CA GLN A 230 -13.65 -15.17 11.94
C GLN A 230 -14.12 -16.30 12.85
N PRO A 231 -14.28 -16.06 14.17
CA PRO A 231 -14.67 -17.10 15.14
C PRO A 231 -15.96 -17.85 14.82
N HIS A 232 -16.93 -17.21 14.11
CA HIS A 232 -18.17 -17.88 13.68
C HIS A 232 -17.93 -19.18 12.89
N TYR A 233 -16.80 -19.28 12.19
CA TYR A 233 -16.39 -20.47 11.44
C TYR A 233 -16.26 -21.71 12.34
N PHE A 234 -15.85 -21.51 13.59
CA PHE A 234 -15.69 -22.58 14.58
C PHE A 234 -16.99 -22.87 15.37
N GLY A 235 -18.07 -22.15 15.07
CA GLY A 235 -19.35 -22.34 15.74
C GLY A 235 -19.28 -22.09 17.26
N SER A 236 -19.83 -23.02 18.04
CA SER A 236 -19.82 -22.93 19.51
C SER A 236 -18.46 -23.20 20.15
N LEU A 237 -17.46 -23.70 19.40
CA LEU A 237 -16.15 -23.98 19.92
C LEU A 237 -15.35 -22.73 20.26
N LEU A 238 -15.62 -21.61 19.53
CA LEU A 238 -14.90 -20.37 19.73
C LEU A 238 -15.84 -19.16 19.51
N THR A 239 -16.41 -18.63 20.58
CA THR A 239 -17.33 -17.48 20.51
C THR A 239 -16.73 -16.16 20.98
N LYS A 240 -15.51 -16.22 21.55
CA LYS A 240 -14.80 -15.03 22.06
C LYS A 240 -13.33 -15.15 21.75
N VAL A 241 -12.75 -14.08 21.19
CA VAL A 241 -11.33 -13.93 20.91
C VAL A 241 -10.82 -12.56 21.31
N ASP A 242 -9.51 -12.36 21.29
CA ASP A 242 -8.89 -11.08 21.63
C ASP A 242 -8.66 -10.21 20.38
N LEU A 243 -8.34 -10.79 19.24
CA LEU A 243 -8.12 -10.07 17.99
C LEU A 243 -8.61 -10.89 16.79
N VAL A 244 -9.26 -10.21 15.86
CA VAL A 244 -9.58 -10.74 14.52
C VAL A 244 -8.96 -9.81 13.49
N VAL A 245 -8.18 -10.38 12.55
CA VAL A 245 -7.72 -9.68 11.34
C VAL A 245 -8.15 -10.52 10.14
N ASP A 246 -9.01 -9.96 9.29
CA ASP A 246 -9.64 -10.74 8.22
C ASP A 246 -10.08 -9.83 7.05
N HIS A 247 -10.04 -10.36 5.84
CA HIS A 247 -10.54 -9.66 4.65
C HIS A 247 -11.91 -10.18 4.17
N HIS A 248 -12.46 -11.19 4.81
CA HIS A 248 -13.81 -11.67 4.49
C HIS A 248 -14.91 -10.76 5.07
N PRO A 249 -16.11 -10.72 4.47
CA PRO A 249 -17.24 -9.96 5.01
C PRO A 249 -17.53 -10.34 6.47
N GLU A 250 -17.73 -9.33 7.32
CA GLU A 250 -17.96 -9.56 8.75
C GLU A 250 -19.22 -10.39 8.99
N GLN A 251 -19.10 -11.41 9.84
CA GLN A 251 -20.17 -12.31 10.24
C GLN A 251 -20.55 -12.09 11.70
N PRO A 252 -21.84 -12.27 12.08
CA PRO A 252 -22.29 -12.19 13.47
C PRO A 252 -21.93 -13.46 14.26
N GLY A 253 -22.22 -13.44 15.56
CA GLY A 253 -22.20 -14.64 16.41
C GLY A 253 -20.94 -14.81 17.26
N TYR A 254 -20.05 -13.81 17.30
CA TYR A 254 -18.87 -13.82 18.17
C TYR A 254 -18.57 -12.42 18.75
N THR A 255 -17.70 -12.40 19.77
CA THR A 255 -17.15 -11.18 20.35
C THR A 255 -15.63 -11.16 20.23
N ALA A 256 -15.06 -9.99 19.97
CA ALA A 256 -13.62 -9.78 19.97
C ALA A 256 -13.28 -8.46 20.67
N VAL A 257 -12.13 -8.42 21.35
CA VAL A 257 -11.62 -7.18 21.94
C VAL A 257 -11.21 -6.20 20.85
N PHE A 258 -10.55 -6.71 19.81
CA PHE A 258 -10.17 -5.93 18.64
C PHE A 258 -10.63 -6.63 17.37
N LYS A 259 -11.11 -5.83 16.40
CA LYS A 259 -11.46 -6.28 15.06
C LYS A 259 -10.81 -5.39 14.03
N ASP A 260 -10.15 -5.97 13.04
CA ASP A 260 -9.73 -5.29 11.82
C ASP A 260 -10.18 -6.14 10.63
N ILE A 261 -11.42 -5.90 10.21
CA ILE A 261 -12.08 -6.63 9.13
C ILE A 261 -12.27 -5.67 7.97
N ARG A 262 -11.70 -6.03 6.79
CA ARG A 262 -11.69 -5.15 5.61
C ARG A 262 -12.07 -5.94 4.36
N ALA A 263 -13.37 -6.06 4.15
CA ALA A 263 -13.96 -6.88 3.08
C ALA A 263 -13.70 -6.37 1.64
N ASP A 264 -13.14 -5.16 1.51
CA ASP A 264 -12.72 -4.57 0.23
C ASP A 264 -11.26 -4.87 -0.15
N TYR A 265 -10.50 -5.54 0.75
CA TYR A 265 -9.12 -5.97 0.50
C TYR A 265 -9.10 -7.36 -0.17
N GLY A 266 -8.10 -7.58 -1.02
CA GLY A 266 -7.96 -8.84 -1.74
C GLY A 266 -7.32 -9.96 -0.93
N SER A 267 -6.68 -9.65 0.23
CA SER A 267 -5.96 -10.61 1.08
C SER A 267 -5.79 -10.07 2.50
N THR A 268 -5.83 -10.92 3.50
CA THR A 268 -5.49 -10.59 4.89
C THR A 268 -4.02 -10.15 5.01
N CYS A 269 -3.12 -10.70 4.20
CA CYS A 269 -1.73 -10.26 4.13
C CYS A 269 -1.57 -8.82 3.68
N THR A 270 -2.49 -8.26 2.89
CA THR A 270 -2.51 -6.83 2.57
C THR A 270 -2.71 -5.99 3.83
N ILE A 271 -3.68 -6.34 4.68
CA ILE A 271 -3.96 -5.65 5.96
C ILE A 271 -2.72 -5.70 6.86
N LEU A 272 -2.13 -6.88 7.00
CA LEU A 272 -0.95 -7.09 7.84
C LEU A 272 0.31 -6.41 7.30
N THR A 273 0.43 -6.23 5.98
CA THR A 273 1.50 -5.42 5.39
C THR A 273 1.40 -3.96 5.84
N GLU A 274 0.21 -3.39 5.85
CA GLU A 274 0.00 -2.04 6.39
C GLU A 274 0.36 -1.96 7.88
N HIS A 275 -0.01 -2.99 8.66
CA HIS A 275 0.34 -3.06 10.09
C HIS A 275 1.85 -3.06 10.31
N LEU A 276 2.59 -3.94 9.62
CA LEU A 276 4.05 -4.06 9.73
C LEU A 276 4.75 -2.75 9.34
N ARG A 277 4.32 -2.13 8.24
CA ARG A 277 4.84 -0.83 7.78
C ARG A 277 4.57 0.30 8.77
N ALA A 278 3.39 0.30 9.40
CA ALA A 278 2.98 1.36 10.32
C ALA A 278 3.82 1.39 11.62
N VAL A 279 4.32 0.23 12.07
CA VAL A 279 5.12 0.10 13.30
C VAL A 279 6.60 -0.16 13.02
N ASP A 280 7.05 0.03 11.77
CA ASP A 280 8.43 -0.09 11.32
C ASP A 280 9.07 -1.44 11.75
N VAL A 281 8.31 -2.55 11.68
CA VAL A 281 8.82 -3.89 11.94
C VAL A 281 9.56 -4.39 10.71
N SER A 282 10.80 -4.82 10.92
CA SER A 282 11.59 -5.46 9.86
C SER A 282 10.96 -6.79 9.46
N ILE A 283 10.62 -6.94 8.18
CA ILE A 283 10.04 -8.16 7.62
C ILE A 283 11.18 -9.04 7.12
N SER A 284 11.23 -10.29 7.59
CA SER A 284 12.20 -11.25 7.07
C SER A 284 11.88 -11.62 5.63
N GLU A 285 12.90 -11.95 4.82
CA GLU A 285 12.74 -12.42 3.44
C GLU A 285 11.71 -13.55 3.35
N ARG A 286 11.76 -14.51 4.29
CA ARG A 286 10.81 -15.62 4.39
C ARG A 286 9.37 -15.14 4.58
N THR A 287 9.13 -14.23 5.52
CA THR A 287 7.79 -13.69 5.77
C THR A 287 7.31 -12.85 4.58
N ALA A 288 8.19 -12.05 3.97
CA ALA A 288 7.87 -11.27 2.78
C ALA A 288 7.51 -12.17 1.59
N THR A 289 8.25 -13.28 1.41
CA THR A 289 7.97 -14.27 0.36
C THR A 289 6.61 -14.94 0.56
N ALA A 290 6.31 -15.35 1.81
CA ALA A 290 5.01 -15.93 2.16
C ALA A 290 3.86 -14.97 1.88
N MET A 291 3.96 -13.71 2.35
CA MET A 291 2.92 -12.70 2.17
C MET A 291 2.73 -12.29 0.72
N LEU A 292 3.81 -12.23 -0.05
CA LEU A 292 3.75 -11.90 -1.48
C LEU A 292 3.02 -12.99 -2.27
N ASP A 293 3.33 -14.27 -2.00
CA ASP A 293 2.66 -15.42 -2.61
C ASP A 293 1.18 -15.48 -2.21
N ALA A 294 0.87 -15.20 -0.95
CA ALA A 294 -0.48 -15.11 -0.42
C ALA A 294 -1.34 -14.07 -1.16
N ILE A 295 -0.87 -12.82 -1.26
CA ILE A 295 -1.58 -11.76 -2.01
C ILE A 295 -1.78 -12.16 -3.47
N LYS A 296 -0.76 -12.77 -4.10
CA LYS A 296 -0.84 -13.25 -5.47
C LYS A 296 -1.89 -14.35 -5.63
N SER A 297 -1.92 -15.32 -4.72
CA SER A 297 -2.85 -16.46 -4.74
C SER A 297 -4.29 -15.98 -4.57
N ASP A 298 -4.58 -15.21 -3.54
CA ASP A 298 -5.93 -14.78 -3.19
C ASP A 298 -6.55 -13.81 -4.20
N THR A 299 -5.73 -12.94 -4.76
CA THR A 299 -6.17 -12.02 -5.82
C THR A 299 -6.16 -12.64 -7.21
N LEU A 300 -5.78 -13.91 -7.37
CA LEU A 300 -5.52 -14.56 -8.67
C LEU A 300 -4.62 -13.68 -9.54
N PHE A 301 -3.54 -13.20 -8.98
CA PHE A 301 -2.64 -12.24 -9.61
C PHE A 301 -3.35 -10.98 -10.10
N PHE A 302 -4.16 -10.37 -9.21
CA PHE A 302 -4.97 -9.17 -9.45
C PHE A 302 -6.09 -9.33 -10.49
N ALA A 303 -6.47 -10.56 -10.82
CA ALA A 303 -7.59 -10.86 -11.71
C ALA A 303 -8.92 -11.03 -10.96
N ARG A 304 -8.88 -11.09 -9.62
CA ARG A 304 -10.04 -11.17 -8.73
C ARG A 304 -10.24 -9.83 -8.00
N GLN A 305 -11.17 -9.75 -7.07
CA GLN A 305 -11.41 -8.56 -6.23
C GLN A 305 -10.09 -8.01 -5.68
N THR A 306 -9.72 -6.81 -6.08
CA THR A 306 -8.45 -6.17 -5.76
C THR A 306 -8.66 -4.68 -5.62
N ASN A 307 -8.02 -4.07 -4.65
CA ASN A 307 -8.01 -2.63 -4.50
C ASN A 307 -6.56 -2.05 -4.60
N ARG A 308 -6.44 -0.75 -4.44
CA ARG A 308 -5.14 -0.06 -4.50
C ARG A 308 -4.17 -0.54 -3.41
N SER A 309 -4.68 -0.85 -2.21
CA SER A 309 -3.85 -1.31 -1.09
C SER A 309 -3.17 -2.65 -1.37
N ASP A 310 -3.82 -3.56 -2.13
CA ASP A 310 -3.22 -4.83 -2.53
C ASP A 310 -2.01 -4.63 -3.43
N LEU A 311 -2.11 -3.70 -4.39
CA LEU A 311 -0.99 -3.34 -5.27
C LEU A 311 0.15 -2.66 -4.50
N GLU A 312 -0.18 -1.78 -3.56
CA GLU A 312 0.81 -1.11 -2.70
C GLU A 312 1.52 -2.11 -1.78
N ALA A 313 0.80 -3.06 -1.20
CA ALA A 313 1.35 -4.13 -0.38
C ALA A 313 2.27 -5.04 -1.21
N PHE A 314 1.82 -5.47 -2.39
CA PHE A 314 2.62 -6.27 -3.32
C PHE A 314 3.91 -5.55 -3.72
N THR A 315 3.83 -4.28 -4.12
CA THR A 315 4.99 -3.46 -4.51
C THR A 315 5.98 -3.31 -3.36
N TYR A 316 5.49 -3.19 -2.13
CA TYR A 316 6.34 -3.08 -0.94
C TYR A 316 7.05 -4.38 -0.60
N LEU A 317 6.36 -5.53 -0.70
CA LEU A 317 6.90 -6.84 -0.35
C LEU A 317 7.83 -7.40 -1.42
N TYR A 318 7.60 -7.06 -2.71
CA TYR A 318 8.34 -7.63 -3.83
C TYR A 318 9.88 -7.53 -3.72
N PRO A 319 10.48 -6.38 -3.36
CA PRO A 319 11.93 -6.28 -3.21
C PRO A 319 12.48 -6.98 -1.96
N LEU A 320 11.61 -7.40 -1.03
CA LEU A 320 11.97 -8.09 0.20
C LEU A 320 11.83 -9.62 0.08
N ALA A 321 11.14 -10.12 -0.94
CA ALA A 321 10.82 -11.52 -1.14
C ALA A 321 11.84 -12.24 -2.03
N ASP A 322 11.90 -13.58 -1.92
CA ASP A 322 12.68 -14.44 -2.83
C ASP A 322 11.79 -15.00 -3.96
N PRO A 323 11.89 -14.47 -5.19
CA PRO A 323 11.12 -14.97 -6.33
C PRO A 323 11.44 -16.43 -6.71
N ALA A 324 12.61 -16.94 -6.33
CA ALA A 324 12.96 -18.33 -6.63
C ALA A 324 12.20 -19.30 -5.72
N LEU A 325 11.95 -18.92 -4.47
CA LEU A 325 11.10 -19.70 -3.56
C LEU A 325 9.64 -19.68 -4.02
N ILE A 326 9.12 -18.53 -4.48
CA ILE A 326 7.75 -18.44 -5.03
C ILE A 326 7.61 -19.41 -6.20
N ARG A 327 8.52 -19.41 -7.17
CA ARG A 327 8.49 -20.37 -8.30
C ARG A 327 8.54 -21.82 -7.84
N LYS A 328 9.27 -22.13 -6.76
CA LYS A 328 9.32 -23.49 -6.20
C LYS A 328 7.98 -23.88 -5.54
N MET A 329 7.30 -22.95 -4.88
CA MET A 329 5.98 -23.19 -4.30
C MET A 329 4.92 -23.43 -5.36
N GLU A 330 4.94 -22.65 -6.43
CA GLU A 330 4.01 -22.75 -7.57
C GLU A 330 4.28 -23.97 -8.47
N GLY A 331 5.51 -24.44 -8.52
CA GLY A 331 5.90 -25.59 -9.33
C GLY A 331 5.18 -26.84 -8.89
N ALA A 332 4.04 -27.12 -9.51
CA ALA A 332 3.31 -28.36 -9.29
C ALA A 332 4.21 -29.53 -9.74
N GLU A 333 4.72 -30.31 -8.78
CA GLU A 333 5.15 -31.68 -9.07
C GLU A 333 3.88 -32.48 -9.35
N ILE A 334 3.58 -32.64 -10.63
CA ILE A 334 2.52 -33.58 -11.04
C ILE A 334 3.08 -34.97 -10.82
N THR A 335 2.66 -35.64 -9.74
CA THR A 335 3.00 -37.04 -9.53
C THR A 335 2.42 -37.88 -10.67
N LEU A 336 3.09 -39.01 -10.98
CA LEU A 336 2.57 -39.96 -11.97
C LEU A 336 1.12 -40.35 -11.68
N GLU A 337 0.78 -40.56 -10.42
CA GLU A 337 -0.59 -40.87 -9.98
C GLU A 337 -1.57 -39.74 -10.33
N ARG A 338 -1.24 -38.48 -10.06
CA ARG A 338 -2.07 -37.33 -10.48
C ARG A 338 -2.22 -37.25 -12.01
N LEU A 339 -1.14 -37.51 -12.73
CA LEU A 339 -1.17 -37.55 -14.21
C LEU A 339 -2.08 -38.67 -14.72
N GLU A 340 -2.07 -39.83 -14.09
CA GLU A 340 -2.98 -40.93 -14.40
C GLU A 340 -4.43 -40.57 -14.12
N HIS A 341 -4.72 -39.89 -13.00
CA HIS A 341 -6.08 -39.41 -12.70
C HIS A 341 -6.55 -38.39 -13.73
N VAL A 342 -5.73 -37.42 -14.12
CA VAL A 342 -6.05 -36.44 -15.18
C VAL A 342 -6.32 -37.17 -16.51
N THR A 343 -5.47 -38.13 -16.88
CA THR A 343 -5.61 -38.93 -18.09
C THR A 343 -6.92 -39.68 -18.06
N ARG A 344 -7.25 -40.33 -16.96
CA ARG A 344 -8.54 -41.07 -16.79
C ARG A 344 -9.72 -40.10 -16.84
N ALA A 345 -9.61 -38.93 -16.20
CA ALA A 345 -10.64 -37.89 -16.28
C ALA A 345 -10.92 -37.47 -17.73
N LEU A 346 -9.89 -37.22 -18.51
CA LEU A 346 -10.00 -36.85 -19.92
C LEU A 346 -10.64 -37.99 -20.78
N GLN A 347 -10.18 -39.23 -20.55
CA GLN A 347 -10.67 -40.40 -21.28
C GLN A 347 -12.15 -40.76 -20.98
N THR A 348 -12.58 -40.51 -19.72
CA THR A 348 -13.95 -40.81 -19.27
C THR A 348 -14.88 -39.62 -19.32
N SER A 349 -14.40 -38.46 -19.74
CA SER A 349 -15.21 -37.24 -19.81
C SER A 349 -16.35 -37.34 -20.77
N ARG A 350 -17.54 -36.92 -20.34
CA ARG A 350 -18.78 -36.89 -21.15
C ARG A 350 -19.42 -35.52 -20.97
N LEU A 351 -19.67 -34.87 -22.10
CA LEU A 351 -20.46 -33.64 -22.13
C LEU A 351 -21.93 -33.99 -22.39
N ARG A 352 -22.83 -33.64 -21.44
CA ARG A 352 -24.27 -33.74 -21.62
C ARG A 352 -24.88 -32.40 -21.35
N ALA A 353 -25.53 -31.82 -22.34
CA ALA A 353 -25.98 -30.43 -22.33
C ALA A 353 -24.79 -29.47 -22.00
N GLN A 354 -24.80 -28.79 -20.85
CA GLN A 354 -23.73 -27.89 -20.43
C GLN A 354 -22.92 -28.45 -19.24
N VAL A 355 -23.09 -29.74 -18.92
CA VAL A 355 -22.39 -30.38 -17.79
C VAL A 355 -21.33 -31.33 -18.31
N LEU A 356 -20.06 -31.06 -17.96
CA LEU A 356 -18.96 -31.99 -18.20
C LEU A 356 -18.80 -32.89 -16.97
N SER A 357 -18.85 -34.20 -17.14
CA SER A 357 -18.65 -35.19 -16.10
C SER A 357 -17.53 -36.16 -16.45
N ALA A 358 -16.73 -36.58 -15.47
CA ALA A 358 -15.72 -37.61 -15.63
C ALA A 358 -15.78 -38.58 -14.44
N PHE A 359 -15.53 -39.88 -14.72
CA PHE A 359 -15.47 -40.89 -13.67
C PHE A 359 -14.00 -41.29 -13.40
N LEU A 360 -13.52 -41.04 -12.18
CA LEU A 360 -12.13 -41.31 -11.77
C LEU A 360 -11.95 -42.68 -11.12
N GLY A 361 -13.02 -43.41 -10.77
CA GLY A 361 -13.00 -44.62 -9.96
C GLY A 361 -12.93 -44.29 -8.47
N GLU A 362 -12.62 -45.27 -7.64
CA GLU A 362 -12.34 -45.06 -6.21
C GLU A 362 -10.97 -44.37 -6.07
N THR A 363 -10.97 -43.22 -5.47
CA THR A 363 -9.73 -42.51 -5.11
C THR A 363 -9.49 -42.69 -3.60
N THR A 364 -8.36 -43.22 -3.23
CA THR A 364 -7.87 -43.15 -1.85
C THR A 364 -7.57 -41.71 -1.50
N ARG A 365 -8.11 -41.23 -0.38
CA ARG A 365 -7.83 -39.88 0.17
C ARG A 365 -6.40 -39.75 0.65
#